data_31e31008f06d6e7d54fa251aa0e02e80
#
_entry.id   31e31008f06d6e7d54fa251aa0e02e80
#
_cell.length_a   1.000
_cell.length_b   1.000
_cell.length_c   1.000
_cell.angle_alpha   90.00
_cell.angle_beta   90.00
_cell.angle_gamma   90.00
#
_symmetry.space_group_name_H-M   'P 1'
#
loop_
_entity.id
_entity.type
_entity.pdbx_description
1 polymer ?
#
loop_
_entity_poly.entity_id
_entity_poly.type
_entity_poly.pdbx_seq_one_letter_code
_entity_poly.pdbx_strand_id
1 'polypeptide(L)'
;DQLEKMLVQGHESPAWKEMAPLLGWGQVMSYSEERKLKSWLNQAGRNVNPTRLIVLRANGGNLFENKDWLAVQDLSDQSLSGLDQVPDTHETLTIDGPKTRDFDDALTVISWNTTSIQLAVHITDLSRVLHPGTPLFHEAEQRISSVYTPEAVYPMFPEDLSNGIFSLKAREERAVLSFHFQLFLKGGWQLQKVVPEKIRVQRNLSYAEADELIAKKEGFWETLLLCCEALLKSRLEEGALNLPRREFEINVSDPKRVLINPLDRNSPANRIIEELAVLVNRETGRLFHEASFPGIYRGQAPYELVKELKPDEEMTLDHISIEAAKLGMVAEPHAGLGCEFYMQATSPIRRFLDLVTQIQFTAMLGKKESVFTEDQLMGWAETIQTRQREYNRAEREVIHYWKSLYLQQHTGLTYQARVRRQLPQQRTELEISELDYVFATGGFEKLEPETELLLLLEEVQLEPLRLKLRACEADQGFPEHSWENTN
;
A
#
# COMPACT_ATOMS: atom_id res chain seq x y z
N ASP A 1 -0.96 -29.40 -10.21
CA ASP A 1 0.09 -28.92 -9.32
C ASP A 1 1.41 -28.56 -10.05
N GLN A 2 2.03 -29.49 -10.82
CA GLN A 2 3.23 -29.17 -11.61
C GLN A 2 2.95 -28.17 -12.74
N LEU A 3 1.83 -28.26 -13.43
CA LEU A 3 1.43 -27.29 -14.47
C LEU A 3 1.20 -25.89 -13.92
N GLU A 4 0.64 -25.80 -12.70
CA GLU A 4 0.46 -24.52 -12.00
C GLU A 4 1.82 -23.93 -11.61
N LYS A 5 2.73 -24.74 -11.07
CA LYS A 5 4.12 -24.33 -10.79
C LYS A 5 4.85 -23.86 -12.06
N MET A 6 4.66 -24.52 -13.19
CA MET A 6 5.21 -24.06 -14.48
C MET A 6 4.65 -22.70 -14.91
N LEU A 7 3.36 -22.46 -14.74
CA LEU A 7 2.75 -21.16 -15.06
C LEU A 7 3.25 -20.02 -14.16
N VAL A 8 3.44 -20.31 -12.88
CA VAL A 8 3.84 -19.31 -11.87
C VAL A 8 5.31 -18.97 -11.96
N GLN A 9 6.18 -19.98 -11.97
CA GLN A 9 7.64 -19.84 -11.94
C GLN A 9 8.27 -19.74 -13.33
N GLY A 10 7.47 -19.96 -14.40
CA GLY A 10 7.96 -19.92 -15.76
C GLY A 10 9.10 -20.93 -16.00
N HIS A 11 10.11 -20.51 -16.75
CA HIS A 11 11.27 -21.33 -17.10
C HIS A 11 12.20 -21.66 -15.93
N GLU A 12 12.07 -20.97 -14.78
CA GLU A 12 12.83 -21.28 -13.57
C GLU A 12 12.25 -22.49 -12.81
N SER A 13 11.00 -22.84 -13.06
CA SER A 13 10.35 -24.00 -12.43
C SER A 13 11.11 -25.30 -12.70
N PRO A 14 11.40 -26.13 -11.68
CA PRO A 14 11.90 -27.48 -11.89
C PRO A 14 11.02 -28.30 -12.82
N ALA A 15 9.69 -28.17 -12.69
CA ALA A 15 8.73 -28.81 -13.56
C ALA A 15 8.85 -28.36 -15.03
N TRP A 16 9.15 -27.07 -15.27
CA TRP A 16 9.44 -26.59 -16.63
C TRP A 16 10.71 -27.21 -17.18
N LYS A 17 11.81 -27.18 -16.40
CA LYS A 17 13.10 -27.73 -16.82
C LYS A 17 13.01 -29.24 -17.20
N GLU A 18 12.14 -29.97 -16.52
CA GLU A 18 11.90 -31.39 -16.78
C GLU A 18 10.94 -31.61 -17.97
N MET A 19 9.83 -30.87 -18.03
CA MET A 19 8.75 -31.15 -18.99
C MET A 19 8.88 -30.40 -20.31
N ALA A 20 9.43 -29.20 -20.34
CA ALA A 20 9.53 -28.42 -21.57
C ALA A 20 10.29 -29.12 -22.69
N PRO A 21 11.44 -29.79 -22.45
CA PRO A 21 12.12 -30.56 -23.47
C PRO A 21 11.28 -31.74 -24.03
N LEU A 22 10.51 -32.42 -23.15
CA LEU A 22 9.64 -33.53 -23.54
C LEU A 22 8.46 -33.08 -24.42
N LEU A 23 8.05 -31.80 -24.26
CA LEU A 23 6.98 -31.17 -25.03
C LEU A 23 7.48 -30.43 -26.27
N GLY A 24 8.78 -30.44 -26.51
CA GLY A 24 9.42 -29.69 -27.60
C GLY A 24 9.34 -28.18 -27.42
N TRP A 25 9.30 -27.71 -26.17
CA TRP A 25 9.22 -26.30 -25.81
C TRP A 25 10.60 -25.70 -25.58
N GLY A 26 10.71 -24.36 -25.70
CA GLY A 26 11.96 -23.64 -25.51
C GLY A 26 12.41 -23.56 -24.03
N GLN A 27 13.64 -23.09 -23.83
CA GLN A 27 14.16 -22.86 -22.49
C GLN A 27 13.40 -21.76 -21.74
N VAL A 28 12.84 -20.77 -22.45
CA VAL A 28 12.03 -19.67 -21.93
C VAL A 28 10.59 -19.85 -22.35
N MET A 29 9.65 -19.72 -21.42
CA MET A 29 8.23 -19.85 -21.70
C MET A 29 7.77 -18.75 -22.66
N SER A 30 7.25 -19.15 -23.82
CA SER A 30 6.60 -18.23 -24.75
C SER A 30 5.13 -18.00 -24.39
N TYR A 31 4.54 -16.93 -24.89
CA TYR A 31 3.11 -16.64 -24.74
C TYR A 31 2.21 -17.80 -25.24
N SER A 32 2.61 -18.47 -26.30
CA SER A 32 1.90 -19.64 -26.85
C SER A 32 1.88 -20.81 -25.88
N GLU A 33 2.99 -21.07 -25.20
CA GLU A 33 3.15 -22.16 -24.24
C GLU A 33 2.38 -21.88 -22.96
N GLU A 34 2.42 -20.63 -22.48
CA GLU A 34 1.60 -20.17 -21.36
C GLU A 34 0.10 -20.38 -21.63
N ARG A 35 -0.36 -20.01 -22.83
CA ARG A 35 -1.75 -20.20 -23.25
C ARG A 35 -2.15 -21.67 -23.26
N LYS A 36 -1.26 -22.56 -23.70
CA LYS A 36 -1.49 -24.01 -23.66
C LYS A 36 -1.61 -24.55 -22.24
N LEU A 37 -0.72 -24.11 -21.33
CA LEU A 37 -0.76 -24.48 -19.91
C LEU A 37 -2.07 -24.05 -19.25
N LYS A 38 -2.51 -22.81 -19.48
CA LYS A 38 -3.80 -22.30 -19.00
C LYS A 38 -4.97 -23.15 -19.53
N SER A 39 -4.94 -23.49 -20.80
CA SER A 39 -5.96 -24.35 -21.43
C SER A 39 -6.03 -25.74 -20.78
N TRP A 40 -4.89 -26.36 -20.51
CA TRP A 40 -4.83 -27.69 -19.88
C TRP A 40 -5.33 -27.66 -18.43
N LEU A 41 -4.98 -26.61 -17.67
CA LEU A 41 -5.47 -26.42 -16.30
C LEU A 41 -6.99 -26.23 -16.28
N ASN A 42 -7.52 -25.44 -17.20
CA ASN A 42 -8.96 -25.23 -17.33
C ASN A 42 -9.69 -26.54 -17.71
N GLN A 43 -9.14 -27.35 -18.63
CA GLN A 43 -9.67 -28.66 -18.97
C GLN A 43 -9.64 -29.66 -17.80
N ALA A 44 -8.66 -29.49 -16.89
CA ALA A 44 -8.58 -30.26 -15.65
C ALA A 44 -9.50 -29.73 -14.53
N GLY A 45 -10.41 -28.78 -14.85
CA GLY A 45 -11.37 -28.20 -13.91
C GLY A 45 -10.73 -27.18 -12.92
N ARG A 46 -9.49 -26.79 -13.17
CA ARG A 46 -8.80 -25.73 -12.39
C ARG A 46 -8.93 -24.43 -13.14
N ASN A 47 -9.83 -23.58 -12.68
CA ASN A 47 -9.99 -22.22 -13.21
C ASN A 47 -8.77 -21.39 -12.81
N VAL A 48 -7.91 -21.05 -13.77
CA VAL A 48 -6.71 -20.25 -13.53
C VAL A 48 -7.12 -18.78 -13.47
N ASN A 49 -7.11 -18.20 -12.28
CA ASN A 49 -7.35 -16.78 -12.10
C ASN A 49 -6.13 -15.98 -12.66
N PRO A 50 -6.30 -15.15 -13.71
CA PRO A 50 -5.20 -14.40 -14.31
C PRO A 50 -4.51 -13.45 -13.32
N THR A 51 -5.27 -12.80 -12.45
CA THR A 51 -4.75 -11.83 -11.47
C THR A 51 -3.92 -12.51 -10.40
N ARG A 52 -4.35 -13.68 -9.92
CA ARG A 52 -3.55 -14.51 -9.01
C ARG A 52 -2.19 -14.90 -9.63
N LEU A 53 -2.14 -15.23 -10.91
CA LEU A 53 -0.88 -15.56 -11.59
C LEU A 53 0.08 -14.38 -11.64
N ILE A 54 -0.44 -13.15 -11.87
CA ILE A 54 0.37 -11.93 -11.88
C ILE A 54 1.08 -11.77 -10.53
N VAL A 55 0.33 -11.87 -9.44
CA VAL A 55 0.88 -11.71 -8.08
C VAL A 55 1.86 -12.82 -7.72
N LEU A 56 1.52 -14.07 -8.03
CA LEU A 56 2.40 -15.22 -7.74
C LEU A 56 3.73 -15.12 -8.49
N ARG A 57 3.74 -14.62 -9.72
CA ARG A 57 4.98 -14.35 -10.47
C ARG A 57 5.83 -13.29 -9.80
N ALA A 58 5.24 -12.18 -9.40
CA ALA A 58 5.94 -11.13 -8.69
C ALA A 58 6.50 -11.62 -7.35
N ASN A 59 5.80 -12.52 -6.66
CA ASN A 59 6.22 -13.13 -5.40
C ASN A 59 7.15 -14.36 -5.55
N GLY A 60 7.71 -14.59 -6.75
CA GLY A 60 8.59 -15.72 -7.02
C GLY A 60 7.92 -17.10 -6.88
N GLY A 61 6.59 -17.15 -6.95
CA GLY A 61 5.82 -18.39 -6.85
C GLY A 61 5.65 -18.94 -5.43
N ASN A 62 6.10 -18.19 -4.41
CA ASN A 62 6.05 -18.62 -3.02
C ASN A 62 4.61 -18.58 -2.46
N LEU A 63 4.03 -19.77 -2.37
CA LEU A 63 2.90 -20.04 -1.49
C LEU A 63 3.45 -20.44 -0.11
N PHE A 64 2.71 -20.21 0.98
CA PHE A 64 3.09 -20.73 2.28
C PHE A 64 3.08 -22.28 2.20
N GLU A 65 4.24 -22.88 2.05
CA GLU A 65 4.37 -24.34 1.92
C GLU A 65 4.43 -25.05 3.27
N ASN A 66 4.74 -24.35 4.34
CA ASN A 66 4.99 -24.97 5.66
C ASN A 66 3.88 -24.64 6.66
N LYS A 67 3.33 -25.67 7.26
CA LYS A 67 2.27 -25.59 8.28
C LYS A 67 2.80 -25.63 9.73
N ASP A 68 4.11 -25.73 9.92
CA ASP A 68 4.73 -25.89 11.24
C ASP A 68 4.91 -24.56 12.02
N TRP A 69 4.07 -23.56 11.73
CA TRP A 69 3.98 -22.31 12.48
C TRP A 69 3.35 -22.47 13.87
N LEU A 70 3.13 -23.70 14.32
CA LEU A 70 2.21 -24.10 15.41
C LEU A 70 2.70 -23.84 16.84
N ALA A 71 3.82 -23.15 17.03
CA ALA A 71 4.16 -22.61 18.35
C ALA A 71 3.48 -21.24 18.65
N VAL A 72 2.38 -20.92 17.97
CA VAL A 72 1.73 -19.60 17.99
C VAL A 72 1.21 -19.20 19.37
N GLN A 73 0.74 -20.16 20.16
CA GLN A 73 0.19 -19.90 21.51
C GLN A 73 1.28 -19.50 22.49
N ASP A 74 2.46 -20.12 22.39
CA ASP A 74 3.62 -19.78 23.22
C ASP A 74 4.19 -18.37 22.89
N LEU A 75 4.02 -17.90 21.63
CA LEU A 75 4.46 -16.57 21.19
C LEU A 75 3.61 -15.47 21.84
N SER A 76 2.32 -15.68 22.08
CA SER A 76 1.42 -14.68 22.67
C SER A 76 1.83 -14.35 24.11
N ASP A 77 2.01 -15.36 24.95
CA ASP A 77 2.34 -15.16 26.37
C ASP A 77 3.74 -14.57 26.56
N GLN A 78 4.72 -15.00 25.74
CA GLN A 78 6.07 -14.47 25.76
C GLN A 78 6.11 -12.99 25.34
N SER A 79 5.28 -12.59 24.40
CA SER A 79 5.25 -11.21 23.89
C SER A 79 4.86 -10.19 24.95
N LEU A 80 3.98 -10.55 25.87
CA LEU A 80 3.41 -9.64 26.88
C LEU A 80 4.23 -9.57 28.18
N SER A 81 5.19 -10.48 28.37
CA SER A 81 5.96 -10.56 29.61
C SER A 81 6.78 -9.30 29.89
N GLY A 82 6.69 -8.79 31.11
CA GLY A 82 7.47 -7.65 31.59
C GLY A 82 7.11 -6.29 31.00
N LEU A 83 5.93 -6.16 30.37
CA LEU A 83 5.44 -4.89 29.85
C LEU A 83 4.47 -4.22 30.80
N ASP A 84 4.58 -2.88 30.90
CA ASP A 84 3.60 -2.05 31.59
C ASP A 84 2.32 -1.95 30.77
N GLN A 85 1.17 -2.00 31.47
CA GLN A 85 -0.14 -1.84 30.85
C GLN A 85 -0.47 -0.37 30.64
N VAL A 86 -0.85 0.02 29.45
CA VAL A 86 -1.52 1.31 29.24
C VAL A 86 -2.89 1.25 29.94
N PRO A 87 -3.21 2.22 30.81
CA PRO A 87 -4.44 2.16 31.58
C PRO A 87 -5.69 2.13 30.71
N ASP A 88 -6.62 1.21 30.99
CA ASP A 88 -7.90 1.07 30.29
C ASP A 88 -8.86 2.27 30.52
N THR A 89 -8.45 3.24 31.35
CA THR A 89 -9.19 4.50 31.56
C THR A 89 -9.13 5.43 30.34
N HIS A 90 -8.21 5.21 29.43
CA HIS A 90 -8.09 5.93 28.16
C HIS A 90 -8.56 4.99 27.03
N GLU A 91 -9.39 5.52 26.15
CA GLU A 91 -9.84 4.76 25.00
C GLU A 91 -8.71 4.56 23.99
N THR A 92 -8.37 3.30 23.70
CA THR A 92 -7.43 2.91 22.65
C THR A 92 -8.21 2.36 21.47
N LEU A 93 -7.95 2.87 20.27
CA LEU A 93 -8.68 2.50 19.06
C LEU A 93 -7.76 2.39 17.85
N THR A 94 -8.16 1.61 16.85
CA THR A 94 -7.58 1.61 15.50
C THR A 94 -8.53 2.27 14.52
N ILE A 95 -8.02 2.81 13.41
CA ILE A 95 -8.82 3.40 12.32
C ILE A 95 -8.27 2.88 11.00
N ASP A 96 -9.05 2.04 10.31
CA ASP A 96 -8.60 1.31 9.14
C ASP A 96 -9.70 1.17 8.08
N GLY A 97 -9.37 0.50 6.97
CA GLY A 97 -10.34 0.13 5.96
C GLY A 97 -11.37 -0.89 6.49
N PRO A 98 -12.60 -0.91 5.97
CA PRO A 98 -13.67 -1.78 6.47
C PRO A 98 -13.37 -3.29 6.31
N LYS A 99 -12.44 -3.63 5.43
CA LYS A 99 -12.01 -5.03 5.18
C LYS A 99 -10.70 -5.39 5.86
N THR A 100 -10.03 -4.44 6.53
CA THR A 100 -8.76 -4.68 7.24
C THR A 100 -8.93 -5.70 8.36
N ARG A 101 -7.95 -6.59 8.50
CA ARG A 101 -7.87 -7.61 9.54
C ARG A 101 -6.53 -7.58 10.27
N ASP A 102 -5.52 -7.02 9.65
CA ASP A 102 -4.13 -6.88 10.08
C ASP A 102 -3.88 -5.44 10.57
N PHE A 103 -4.36 -5.13 11.78
CA PHE A 103 -4.23 -3.81 12.39
C PHE A 103 -2.82 -3.63 12.93
N ASP A 104 -2.01 -2.82 12.24
CA ASP A 104 -0.61 -2.53 12.60
C ASP A 104 -0.48 -1.47 13.68
N ASP A 105 -1.37 -0.47 13.70
CA ASP A 105 -1.28 0.70 14.56
C ASP A 105 -2.58 1.01 15.30
N ALA A 106 -2.45 1.67 16.44
CA ALA A 106 -3.55 2.14 17.26
C ALA A 106 -3.19 3.48 17.90
N LEU A 107 -4.18 4.20 18.36
CA LEU A 107 -3.98 5.44 19.10
C LEU A 107 -4.73 5.43 20.44
N THR A 108 -4.12 6.06 21.45
CA THR A 108 -4.73 6.36 22.75
C THR A 108 -4.64 7.84 22.99
N VAL A 109 -5.78 8.51 23.24
CA VAL A 109 -5.79 9.90 23.68
C VAL A 109 -5.74 9.95 25.20
N ILE A 110 -4.71 10.61 25.74
CA ILE A 110 -4.43 10.67 27.17
C ILE A 110 -5.12 11.90 27.79
N SER A 111 -4.96 13.06 27.15
CA SER A 111 -5.60 14.31 27.59
C SER A 111 -5.67 15.31 26.44
N TRP A 112 -6.61 16.24 26.50
CA TRP A 112 -6.73 17.33 25.53
C TRP A 112 -7.31 18.59 26.16
N ASN A 113 -7.01 19.72 25.52
CA ASN A 113 -7.55 21.03 25.86
C ASN A 113 -7.66 21.90 24.60
N THR A 114 -7.98 23.18 24.74
CA THR A 114 -8.16 24.11 23.63
C THR A 114 -6.86 24.49 22.90
N THR A 115 -5.70 23.99 23.28
CA THR A 115 -4.40 24.35 22.69
C THR A 115 -3.53 23.17 22.31
N SER A 116 -3.79 22.00 22.87
CA SER A 116 -2.96 20.81 22.66
C SER A 116 -3.68 19.51 22.98
N ILE A 117 -3.13 18.42 22.48
CA ILE A 117 -3.56 17.05 22.77
C ILE A 117 -2.34 16.22 23.15
N GLN A 118 -2.45 15.42 24.21
CA GLN A 118 -1.51 14.35 24.53
C GLN A 118 -2.08 13.01 24.06
N LEU A 119 -1.29 12.27 23.30
CA LEU A 119 -1.68 10.97 22.78
C LEU A 119 -0.49 10.02 22.70
N ALA A 120 -0.78 8.74 22.58
CA ALA A 120 0.20 7.73 22.21
C ALA A 120 -0.23 7.08 20.88
N VAL A 121 0.74 6.94 19.99
CA VAL A 121 0.61 6.10 18.77
C VAL A 121 1.32 4.79 19.06
N HIS A 122 0.61 3.70 18.90
CA HIS A 122 1.05 2.35 19.22
C HIS A 122 1.26 1.57 17.93
N ILE A 123 2.43 0.97 17.77
CA ILE A 123 2.72 0.07 16.65
C ILE A 123 2.89 -1.33 17.23
N THR A 124 2.23 -2.34 16.65
CA THR A 124 2.38 -3.73 17.11
C THR A 124 3.84 -4.13 17.17
N ASP A 125 4.27 -4.71 18.30
CA ASP A 125 5.70 -5.03 18.54
C ASP A 125 6.01 -6.47 18.18
N LEU A 126 6.36 -6.70 16.92
CA LEU A 126 6.77 -8.00 16.42
C LEU A 126 8.22 -8.36 16.79
N SER A 127 9.05 -7.38 17.18
CA SER A 127 10.45 -7.62 17.56
C SER A 127 10.60 -8.55 18.78
N ARG A 128 9.53 -8.70 19.56
CA ARG A 128 9.49 -9.55 20.76
C ARG A 128 9.32 -11.03 20.43
N VAL A 129 8.78 -11.35 19.27
CA VAL A 129 8.45 -12.73 18.86
C VAL A 129 9.15 -13.14 17.57
N LEU A 130 9.54 -12.21 16.73
CA LEU A 130 10.23 -12.48 15.48
C LEU A 130 11.71 -12.15 15.61
N HIS A 131 12.53 -13.19 15.69
CA HIS A 131 13.98 -13.05 15.82
C HIS A 131 14.68 -13.38 14.51
N PRO A 132 15.78 -12.69 14.18
CA PRO A 132 16.62 -13.02 13.03
C PRO A 132 17.00 -14.50 13.01
N GLY A 133 16.97 -15.12 11.83
CA GLY A 133 17.30 -16.54 11.65
C GLY A 133 16.16 -17.52 11.94
N THR A 134 15.02 -17.05 12.44
CA THR A 134 13.84 -17.91 12.58
C THR A 134 13.14 -18.13 11.22
N PRO A 135 12.41 -19.25 11.04
CA PRO A 135 11.68 -19.51 9.79
C PRO A 135 10.70 -18.41 9.41
N LEU A 136 9.98 -17.82 10.39
CA LEU A 136 9.05 -16.71 10.14
C LEU A 136 9.75 -15.42 9.70
N PHE A 137 10.93 -15.13 10.29
CA PHE A 137 11.72 -13.99 9.84
C PHE A 137 12.21 -14.18 8.41
N HIS A 138 12.68 -15.37 8.06
CA HIS A 138 13.07 -15.73 6.70
C HIS A 138 11.91 -15.63 5.70
N GLU A 139 10.72 -16.05 6.10
CA GLU A 139 9.52 -15.93 5.26
C GLU A 139 9.19 -14.45 4.96
N ALA A 140 9.24 -13.59 6.01
CA ALA A 140 9.05 -12.15 5.84
C ALA A 140 10.13 -11.51 4.95
N GLU A 141 11.40 -11.92 5.12
CA GLU A 141 12.53 -11.51 4.29
C GLU A 141 12.33 -11.89 2.82
N GLN A 142 11.84 -13.10 2.55
CA GLN A 142 11.58 -13.56 1.19
C GLN A 142 10.42 -12.83 0.53
N ARG A 143 9.36 -12.50 1.27
CA ARG A 143 8.17 -11.83 0.75
C ARG A 143 8.30 -10.33 0.68
N ILE A 144 9.08 -9.73 1.57
CA ILE A 144 9.29 -8.29 1.78
C ILE A 144 8.03 -7.46 2.08
N SER A 145 6.86 -7.82 1.56
CA SER A 145 5.62 -7.09 1.78
C SER A 145 4.40 -7.96 1.50
N SER A 146 3.29 -7.64 2.13
CA SER A 146 1.97 -8.08 1.68
C SER A 146 1.61 -7.39 0.36
N VAL A 147 0.83 -8.06 -0.48
CA VAL A 147 0.30 -7.53 -1.75
C VAL A 147 -1.22 -7.49 -1.67
N TYR A 148 -1.81 -6.34 -1.96
CA TYR A 148 -3.25 -6.11 -1.86
C TYR A 148 -3.86 -5.98 -3.25
N THR A 149 -4.83 -6.84 -3.54
CA THR A 149 -5.57 -6.82 -4.80
C THR A 149 -7.07 -6.70 -4.53
N PRO A 150 -7.88 -6.28 -5.49
CA PRO A 150 -9.32 -6.18 -5.30
C PRO A 150 -9.99 -7.49 -4.86
N GLU A 151 -9.46 -8.63 -5.28
CA GLU A 151 -10.02 -9.96 -4.98
C GLU A 151 -9.41 -10.65 -3.76
N ALA A 152 -8.17 -10.33 -3.39
CA ALA A 152 -7.46 -11.05 -2.33
C ALA A 152 -6.31 -10.25 -1.73
N VAL A 153 -5.94 -10.59 -0.52
CA VAL A 153 -4.69 -10.17 0.12
C VAL A 153 -3.72 -11.35 0.07
N TYR A 154 -2.49 -11.09 -0.34
CA TYR A 154 -1.37 -12.03 -0.30
C TYR A 154 -0.44 -11.58 0.83
N PRO A 155 -0.64 -12.09 2.05
CA PRO A 155 0.00 -11.53 3.23
C PRO A 155 1.47 -11.91 3.32
N MET A 156 2.25 -11.06 4.02
CA MET A 156 3.67 -11.32 4.32
C MET A 156 3.82 -12.47 5.32
N PHE A 157 2.90 -12.60 6.26
CA PHE A 157 2.82 -13.71 7.21
C PHE A 157 1.55 -14.55 6.98
N PRO A 158 1.52 -15.81 7.46
CA PRO A 158 0.28 -16.59 7.48
C PRO A 158 -0.88 -15.82 8.11
N GLU A 159 -2.09 -15.95 7.56
CA GLU A 159 -3.27 -15.21 8.02
C GLU A 159 -3.57 -15.41 9.51
N ASP A 160 -3.36 -16.61 10.04
CA ASP A 160 -3.52 -16.90 11.47
C ASP A 160 -2.59 -16.04 12.37
N LEU A 161 -1.47 -15.58 11.84
CA LEU A 161 -0.56 -14.67 12.51
C LEU A 161 -0.89 -13.21 12.21
N SER A 162 -0.92 -12.83 10.92
CA SER A 162 -1.16 -11.44 10.50
C SER A 162 -2.52 -10.93 10.95
N ASN A 163 -3.57 -11.73 10.77
CA ASN A 163 -4.92 -11.41 11.23
C ASN A 163 -5.20 -11.88 12.66
N GLY A 164 -4.25 -12.54 13.32
CA GLY A 164 -4.35 -13.14 14.64
C GLY A 164 -3.56 -12.38 15.69
N ILE A 165 -2.50 -13.05 16.19
CA ILE A 165 -1.71 -12.56 17.33
C ILE A 165 -0.92 -11.29 17.06
N PHE A 166 -0.60 -10.98 15.80
CA PHE A 166 0.12 -9.77 15.43
C PHE A 166 -0.81 -8.55 15.33
N SER A 167 -2.09 -8.78 15.05
CA SER A 167 -3.07 -7.73 14.82
C SER A 167 -3.60 -7.12 16.12
N LEU A 168 -3.72 -5.79 16.16
CA LEU A 168 -4.27 -5.03 17.28
C LEU A 168 -5.80 -5.10 17.31
N LYS A 169 -6.33 -6.29 17.56
CA LYS A 169 -7.77 -6.55 17.61
C LYS A 169 -8.42 -6.01 18.87
N ALA A 170 -9.66 -5.55 18.71
CA ALA A 170 -10.45 -5.09 19.82
C ALA A 170 -10.64 -6.17 20.89
N ARG A 171 -10.53 -5.77 22.17
CA ARG A 171 -10.67 -6.57 23.38
C ARG A 171 -9.53 -7.56 23.64
N GLU A 172 -8.49 -7.56 22.84
CA GLU A 172 -7.32 -8.40 23.00
C GLU A 172 -6.12 -7.57 23.48
N GLU A 173 -5.27 -8.16 24.34
CA GLU A 173 -4.02 -7.53 24.77
C GLU A 173 -2.93 -7.79 23.75
N ARG A 174 -2.15 -6.74 23.44
CA ARG A 174 -1.04 -6.82 22.49
C ARG A 174 0.15 -6.04 23.00
N ALA A 175 1.34 -6.57 22.71
CA ALA A 175 2.58 -5.83 22.87
C ALA A 175 2.71 -4.79 21.75
N VAL A 176 3.13 -3.60 22.12
CA VAL A 176 3.30 -2.48 21.20
C VAL A 176 4.55 -1.68 21.52
N LEU A 177 5.09 -1.01 20.52
CA LEU A 177 6.02 0.08 20.70
C LEU A 177 5.23 1.39 20.66
N SER A 178 5.17 2.10 21.79
CA SER A 178 4.35 3.29 21.97
C SER A 178 5.17 4.56 21.84
N PHE A 179 4.74 5.46 20.97
CA PHE A 179 5.27 6.80 20.79
C PHE A 179 4.34 7.80 21.48
N HIS A 180 4.76 8.39 22.58
CA HIS A 180 3.97 9.37 23.35
C HIS A 180 4.27 10.78 22.88
N PHE A 181 3.25 11.46 22.38
CA PHE A 181 3.35 12.82 21.84
C PHE A 181 2.49 13.82 22.60
N GLN A 182 2.95 15.06 22.60
CA GLN A 182 2.11 16.22 22.76
C GLN A 182 2.07 17.00 21.45
N LEU A 183 0.88 17.16 20.87
CA LEU A 183 0.65 17.93 19.65
C LEU A 183 0.02 19.27 20.00
N PHE A 184 0.33 20.30 19.21
CA PHE A 184 -0.13 21.67 19.45
C PHE A 184 -0.98 22.17 18.28
N LEU A 185 -2.10 22.87 18.59
CA LEU A 185 -2.98 23.44 17.56
C LEU A 185 -2.30 24.51 16.68
N LYS A 186 -1.24 25.14 17.17
CA LYS A 186 -0.45 26.10 16.38
C LYS A 186 0.58 25.45 15.46
N GLY A 187 0.56 24.12 15.37
CA GLY A 187 1.58 23.31 14.72
C GLY A 187 2.71 22.93 15.67
N GLY A 188 3.47 21.91 15.26
CA GLY A 188 4.56 21.32 16.02
C GLY A 188 4.11 20.27 17.04
N TRP A 189 5.09 19.58 17.54
CA TRP A 189 4.92 18.46 18.47
C TRP A 189 6.11 18.36 19.43
N GLN A 190 5.90 17.56 20.49
CA GLN A 190 6.95 17.12 21.39
C GLN A 190 6.83 15.62 21.58
N LEU A 191 7.86 14.86 21.16
CA LEU A 191 8.00 13.46 21.53
C LEU A 191 8.41 13.40 23.00
N GLN A 192 7.60 12.79 23.84
CA GLN A 192 7.85 12.68 25.30
C GLN A 192 8.66 11.44 25.63
N LYS A 193 8.29 10.30 25.06
CA LYS A 193 8.98 9.01 25.22
C LYS A 193 8.61 8.02 24.11
N VAL A 194 9.49 7.04 23.91
CA VAL A 194 9.17 5.83 23.14
C VAL A 194 9.47 4.63 24.03
N VAL A 195 8.48 3.78 24.28
CA VAL A 195 8.60 2.66 25.21
C VAL A 195 7.79 1.45 24.72
N PRO A 196 8.29 0.23 25.00
CA PRO A 196 7.49 -0.98 24.85
C PRO A 196 6.40 -1.01 25.94
N GLU A 197 5.16 -1.22 25.55
CA GLU A 197 4.00 -1.31 26.44
C GLU A 197 3.07 -2.44 25.99
N LYS A 198 2.09 -2.79 26.77
CA LYS A 198 0.96 -3.58 26.32
C LYS A 198 -0.31 -2.75 26.37
N ILE A 199 -1.14 -2.92 25.36
CA ILE A 199 -2.42 -2.23 25.22
C ILE A 199 -3.56 -3.22 25.11
N ARG A 200 -4.77 -2.75 25.42
CA ARG A 200 -6.02 -3.40 25.05
C ARG A 200 -6.80 -2.43 24.17
N VAL A 201 -6.96 -2.76 22.91
CA VAL A 201 -7.78 -1.98 21.98
C VAL A 201 -9.26 -2.14 22.36
N GLN A 202 -9.98 -1.03 22.51
CA GLN A 202 -11.42 -1.08 22.82
C GLN A 202 -12.25 -1.20 21.53
N ARG A 203 -11.89 -0.50 20.46
CA ARG A 203 -12.62 -0.52 19.19
C ARG A 203 -11.68 -0.51 17.99
N ASN A 204 -12.01 -1.31 16.98
CA ASN A 204 -11.45 -1.15 15.65
C ASN A 204 -12.50 -0.37 14.82
N LEU A 205 -12.20 0.85 14.44
CA LEU A 205 -13.08 1.73 13.67
C LEU A 205 -12.71 1.64 12.19
N SER A 206 -13.73 1.71 11.34
CA SER A 206 -13.52 2.05 9.93
C SER A 206 -13.31 3.56 9.77
N TYR A 207 -12.69 3.99 8.66
CA TYR A 207 -12.57 5.41 8.35
C TYR A 207 -13.92 6.13 8.37
N ALA A 208 -14.98 5.52 7.82
CA ALA A 208 -16.32 6.10 7.82
C ALA A 208 -16.87 6.29 9.24
N GLU A 209 -16.73 5.31 10.14
CA GLU A 209 -17.14 5.43 11.54
C GLU A 209 -16.36 6.52 12.28
N ALA A 210 -15.06 6.63 12.01
CA ALA A 210 -14.24 7.70 12.60
C ALA A 210 -14.66 9.08 12.05
N ASP A 211 -14.93 9.22 10.76
CA ASP A 211 -15.43 10.46 10.15
C ASP A 211 -16.77 10.90 10.75
N GLU A 212 -17.68 9.96 11.05
CA GLU A 212 -18.92 10.27 11.76
C GLU A 212 -18.68 10.82 13.19
N LEU A 213 -17.68 10.25 13.91
CA LEU A 213 -17.32 10.73 15.25
C LEU A 213 -16.68 12.13 15.19
N ILE A 214 -15.81 12.35 14.20
CA ILE A 214 -15.19 13.66 13.96
C ILE A 214 -16.25 14.72 13.62
N ALA A 215 -17.21 14.38 12.77
CA ALA A 215 -18.28 15.30 12.37
C ALA A 215 -19.18 15.73 13.53
N LYS A 216 -19.34 14.90 14.55
CA LYS A 216 -20.07 15.23 15.79
C LYS A 216 -19.34 16.23 16.68
N LYS A 217 -18.03 16.42 16.47
CA LYS A 217 -17.16 17.31 17.26
C LYS A 217 -17.16 17.02 18.76
N GLU A 218 -17.40 15.77 19.14
CA GLU A 218 -17.46 15.36 20.53
C GLU A 218 -16.09 14.91 21.05
N GLY A 219 -15.80 15.26 22.31
CA GLY A 219 -14.58 14.82 22.97
C GLY A 219 -13.30 15.39 22.33
N PHE A 220 -12.35 14.53 22.06
CA PHE A 220 -11.02 14.90 21.56
C PHE A 220 -10.92 15.04 20.03
N TRP A 221 -11.92 14.57 19.27
CA TRP A 221 -11.82 14.41 17.82
C TRP A 221 -11.53 15.71 17.08
N GLU A 222 -12.21 16.80 17.45
CA GLU A 222 -11.96 18.11 16.83
C GLU A 222 -10.54 18.61 17.10
N THR A 223 -10.07 18.48 18.35
CA THR A 223 -8.70 18.90 18.72
C THR A 223 -7.66 18.04 17.99
N LEU A 224 -7.87 16.73 17.88
CA LEU A 224 -6.98 15.82 17.18
C LEU A 224 -6.88 16.17 15.69
N LEU A 225 -8.01 16.36 15.02
CA LEU A 225 -8.03 16.75 13.60
C LEU A 225 -7.29 18.08 13.39
N LEU A 226 -7.60 19.12 14.18
CA LEU A 226 -6.95 20.42 14.05
C LEU A 226 -5.43 20.35 14.27
N CYS A 227 -4.97 19.53 15.23
CA CYS A 227 -3.53 19.30 15.41
C CYS A 227 -2.90 18.61 14.18
N CYS A 228 -3.56 17.60 13.61
CA CYS A 228 -3.06 16.90 12.41
C CYS A 228 -3.06 17.84 11.19
N GLU A 229 -4.08 18.66 11.01
CA GLU A 229 -4.09 19.68 9.94
C GLU A 229 -2.95 20.72 10.12
N ALA A 230 -2.65 21.09 11.35
CA ALA A 230 -1.51 21.96 11.62
C ALA A 230 -0.15 21.30 11.35
N LEU A 231 -0.01 19.99 11.60
CA LEU A 231 1.17 19.20 11.21
C LEU A 231 1.32 19.15 9.67
N LEU A 232 0.24 18.84 8.95
CA LEU A 232 0.26 18.89 7.49
C LEU A 232 0.68 20.26 6.97
N LYS A 233 0.08 21.34 7.51
CA LYS A 233 0.43 22.71 7.11
C LYS A 233 1.92 22.98 7.29
N SER A 234 2.49 22.61 8.45
CA SER A 234 3.94 22.76 8.67
C SER A 234 4.77 21.98 7.63
N ARG A 235 4.38 20.75 7.29
CA ARG A 235 5.09 19.96 6.26
C ARG A 235 4.98 20.58 4.87
N LEU A 236 3.83 21.15 4.51
CA LEU A 236 3.65 21.87 3.25
C LEU A 236 4.55 23.11 3.18
N GLU A 237 4.69 23.85 4.29
CA GLU A 237 5.62 24.96 4.40
C GLU A 237 7.09 24.51 4.29
N GLU A 238 7.41 23.27 4.68
CA GLU A 238 8.70 22.60 4.50
C GLU A 238 8.88 22.01 3.08
N GLY A 239 7.91 22.16 2.17
CA GLY A 239 7.97 21.73 0.78
C GLY A 239 7.36 20.36 0.49
N ALA A 240 6.60 19.79 1.42
CA ALA A 240 5.83 18.56 1.17
C ALA A 240 4.86 18.73 -0.01
N LEU A 241 4.57 17.64 -0.69
CA LEU A 241 3.58 17.59 -1.74
C LEU A 241 2.21 17.13 -1.18
N ASN A 242 1.18 17.89 -1.50
CA ASN A 242 -0.19 17.47 -1.30
C ASN A 242 -0.87 17.34 -2.66
N LEU A 243 -0.69 16.20 -3.30
CA LEU A 243 -1.24 15.95 -4.62
C LEU A 243 -2.62 15.30 -4.50
N PRO A 244 -3.62 15.74 -5.28
CA PRO A 244 -4.90 15.07 -5.34
C PRO A 244 -4.70 13.63 -5.82
N ARG A 245 -5.16 12.67 -5.03
CA ARG A 245 -5.12 11.25 -5.39
C ARG A 245 -6.53 10.80 -5.75
N ARG A 246 -6.69 10.30 -6.97
CA ARG A 246 -7.89 9.60 -7.37
C ARG A 246 -7.67 8.12 -7.10
N GLU A 247 -8.35 7.59 -6.12
CA GLU A 247 -8.35 6.17 -5.84
C GLU A 247 -9.76 5.59 -6.03
N PHE A 248 -9.82 4.30 -6.28
CA PHE A 248 -11.08 3.61 -6.52
C PHE A 248 -11.15 2.35 -5.68
N GLU A 249 -12.28 2.13 -5.05
CA GLU A 249 -12.62 0.82 -4.53
C GLU A 249 -13.17 -0.03 -5.68
N ILE A 250 -12.48 -1.13 -5.98
CA ILE A 250 -12.91 -2.09 -7.00
C ILE A 250 -13.51 -3.28 -6.28
N ASN A 251 -14.82 -3.46 -6.38
CA ASN A 251 -15.52 -4.60 -5.81
C ASN A 251 -15.71 -5.69 -6.86
N VAL A 252 -15.10 -6.83 -6.61
CA VAL A 252 -15.08 -7.99 -7.51
C VAL A 252 -15.70 -9.24 -6.86
N SER A 253 -16.53 -9.05 -5.83
CA SER A 253 -17.22 -10.15 -5.14
C SER A 253 -18.08 -10.98 -6.10
N ASP A 254 -18.63 -10.36 -7.12
CA ASP A 254 -19.21 -11.01 -8.29
C ASP A 254 -18.42 -10.61 -9.55
N PRO A 255 -17.58 -11.50 -10.10
CA PRO A 255 -16.84 -11.20 -11.33
C PRO A 255 -17.72 -10.89 -12.56
N LYS A 256 -19.00 -11.24 -12.52
CA LYS A 256 -19.97 -10.90 -13.56
C LYS A 256 -20.51 -9.48 -13.44
N ARG A 257 -20.29 -8.85 -12.29
CA ARG A 257 -20.70 -7.47 -11.97
C ARG A 257 -19.61 -6.79 -11.19
N VAL A 258 -18.58 -6.35 -11.88
CA VAL A 258 -17.51 -5.54 -11.28
C VAL A 258 -18.07 -4.14 -11.00
N LEU A 259 -17.84 -3.63 -9.77
CA LEU A 259 -18.21 -2.28 -9.38
C LEU A 259 -16.94 -1.48 -9.10
N ILE A 260 -16.89 -0.24 -9.58
CA ILE A 260 -15.77 0.68 -9.33
C ILE A 260 -16.38 1.96 -8.76
N ASN A 261 -16.00 2.29 -7.52
CA ASN A 261 -16.47 3.49 -6.84
C ASN A 261 -15.29 4.41 -6.52
N PRO A 262 -15.42 5.73 -6.68
CA PRO A 262 -14.41 6.66 -6.19
C PRO A 262 -14.23 6.49 -4.68
N LEU A 263 -12.97 6.51 -4.23
CA LEU A 263 -12.61 6.46 -2.82
C LEU A 263 -12.04 7.82 -2.40
N ASP A 264 -12.68 8.44 -1.42
CA ASP A 264 -12.17 9.69 -0.85
C ASP A 264 -11.06 9.40 0.17
N ARG A 265 -9.81 9.68 -0.22
CA ARG A 265 -8.64 9.60 0.65
C ARG A 265 -8.35 10.91 1.40
N ASN A 266 -9.13 11.95 1.16
CA ASN A 266 -8.97 13.23 1.84
C ASN A 266 -9.90 13.37 3.04
N SER A 267 -10.56 12.30 3.47
CA SER A 267 -11.44 12.36 4.63
C SER A 267 -10.67 12.74 5.91
N PRO A 268 -11.32 13.38 6.88
CA PRO A 268 -10.70 13.76 8.14
C PRO A 268 -10.01 12.61 8.86
N ALA A 269 -10.62 11.43 8.89
CA ALA A 269 -10.04 10.25 9.52
C ALA A 269 -8.77 9.76 8.80
N ASN A 270 -8.76 9.75 7.45
CA ASN A 270 -7.56 9.44 6.67
C ASN A 270 -6.44 10.44 6.98
N ARG A 271 -6.76 11.74 7.09
CA ARG A 271 -5.81 12.79 7.44
C ARG A 271 -5.15 12.53 8.79
N ILE A 272 -5.93 12.18 9.81
CA ILE A 272 -5.40 11.87 11.14
C ILE A 272 -4.39 10.73 11.08
N ILE A 273 -4.74 9.61 10.47
CA ILE A 273 -3.87 8.44 10.41
C ILE A 273 -2.62 8.72 9.58
N GLU A 274 -2.75 9.39 8.44
CA GLU A 274 -1.62 9.77 7.59
C GLU A 274 -0.61 10.63 8.36
N GLU A 275 -1.06 11.70 9.04
CA GLU A 275 -0.16 12.60 9.75
C GLU A 275 0.50 11.93 10.97
N LEU A 276 -0.24 11.10 11.72
CA LEU A 276 0.34 10.35 12.84
C LEU A 276 1.37 9.32 12.37
N ALA A 277 1.11 8.62 11.25
CA ALA A 277 2.08 7.69 10.68
C ALA A 277 3.33 8.40 10.15
N VAL A 278 3.18 9.55 9.48
CA VAL A 278 4.32 10.37 9.04
C VAL A 278 5.12 10.85 10.24
N LEU A 279 4.46 11.28 11.31
CA LEU A 279 5.10 11.75 12.53
C LEU A 279 5.93 10.65 13.21
N VAL A 280 5.38 9.45 13.39
CA VAL A 280 6.11 8.29 13.94
C VAL A 280 7.34 7.96 13.10
N ASN A 281 7.19 7.91 11.78
CA ASN A 281 8.28 7.58 10.87
C ASN A 281 9.38 8.68 10.84
N ARG A 282 8.99 9.97 10.91
CA ARG A 282 9.91 11.11 11.04
C ARG A 282 10.72 11.02 12.33
N GLU A 283 10.05 10.79 13.46
CA GLU A 283 10.70 10.69 14.77
C GLU A 283 11.59 9.44 14.86
N THR A 284 11.19 8.34 14.27
CA THR A 284 12.04 7.15 14.15
C THR A 284 13.34 7.49 13.43
N GLY A 285 13.26 8.12 12.26
CA GLY A 285 14.45 8.54 11.51
C GLY A 285 15.34 9.51 12.29
N ARG A 286 14.74 10.51 12.96
CA ARG A 286 15.48 11.47 13.80
C ARG A 286 16.23 10.78 14.93
N LEU A 287 15.57 9.89 15.68
CA LEU A 287 16.18 9.18 16.80
C LEU A 287 17.34 8.28 16.38
N PHE A 288 17.22 7.57 15.24
CA PHE A 288 18.32 6.79 14.69
C PHE A 288 19.50 7.66 14.27
N HIS A 289 19.23 8.81 13.65
CA HIS A 289 20.27 9.77 13.26
C HIS A 289 21.00 10.33 14.47
N GLU A 290 20.28 10.82 15.49
CA GLU A 290 20.85 11.38 16.71
C GLU A 290 21.68 10.35 17.50
N ALA A 291 21.23 9.08 17.51
CA ALA A 291 21.94 7.98 18.15
C ALA A 291 23.10 7.45 17.30
N SER A 292 23.26 7.88 16.06
CA SER A 292 24.18 7.29 15.07
C SER A 292 24.01 5.76 14.99
N PHE A 293 22.76 5.28 15.06
CA PHE A 293 22.45 3.86 15.06
C PHE A 293 22.17 3.37 13.64
N PRO A 294 22.70 2.22 13.21
CA PRO A 294 22.51 1.72 11.85
C PRO A 294 21.03 1.43 11.54
N GLY A 295 20.54 1.93 10.41
CA GLY A 295 19.15 1.72 9.97
C GLY A 295 18.95 2.09 8.49
N ILE A 296 17.80 1.73 7.94
CA ILE A 296 17.47 1.98 6.54
C ILE A 296 16.53 3.20 6.47
N TYR A 297 17.05 4.31 5.95
CA TYR A 297 16.29 5.53 5.68
C TYR A 297 15.60 5.46 4.34
N ARG A 298 14.54 6.25 4.19
CA ARG A 298 13.87 6.48 2.92
C ARG A 298 13.94 7.95 2.56
N GLY A 299 14.78 8.27 1.58
CA GLY A 299 14.97 9.62 1.07
C GLY A 299 14.28 9.83 -0.27
N GLN A 300 14.01 11.08 -0.61
CA GLN A 300 13.47 11.47 -1.92
C GLN A 300 13.99 12.85 -2.29
N ALA A 301 14.57 12.95 -3.49
CA ALA A 301 15.03 14.23 -4.02
C ALA A 301 13.86 15.23 -4.17
N PRO A 302 14.12 16.55 -4.09
CA PRO A 302 13.13 17.56 -4.41
C PRO A 302 12.55 17.37 -5.82
N TYR A 303 11.28 17.73 -5.97
CA TYR A 303 10.63 17.73 -7.28
C TYR A 303 11.03 18.98 -8.08
N GLU A 304 10.91 18.89 -9.40
CA GLU A 304 11.08 20.01 -10.31
C GLU A 304 9.74 20.35 -10.97
N LEU A 305 9.42 21.65 -11.08
CA LEU A 305 8.27 22.09 -11.86
C LEU A 305 8.60 21.98 -13.35
N VAL A 306 7.84 21.19 -14.09
CA VAL A 306 7.98 20.99 -15.54
C VAL A 306 6.91 21.74 -16.33
N LYS A 307 5.87 22.21 -15.66
CA LYS A 307 4.76 22.98 -16.24
C LYS A 307 4.38 24.12 -15.27
N GLU A 308 4.17 25.31 -15.80
CA GLU A 308 3.70 26.44 -14.99
C GLU A 308 2.29 26.18 -14.45
N LEU A 309 2.09 26.46 -13.16
CA LEU A 309 0.79 26.46 -12.52
C LEU A 309 0.09 27.80 -12.81
N LYS A 310 -1.15 27.73 -13.31
CA LYS A 310 -1.99 28.93 -13.42
C LYS A 310 -2.51 29.33 -12.04
N PRO A 311 -2.84 30.63 -11.84
CA PRO A 311 -3.57 31.03 -10.65
C PRO A 311 -4.84 30.16 -10.47
N ASP A 312 -5.07 29.63 -9.28
CA ASP A 312 -6.18 28.76 -8.90
C ASP A 312 -6.16 27.32 -9.50
N GLU A 313 -5.07 26.90 -10.16
CA GLU A 313 -4.89 25.52 -10.63
C GLU A 313 -4.25 24.67 -9.51
N GLU A 314 -4.83 23.51 -9.22
CA GLU A 314 -4.24 22.57 -8.27
C GLU A 314 -3.02 21.87 -8.88
N MET A 315 -1.96 21.73 -8.08
CA MET A 315 -0.78 20.98 -8.47
C MET A 315 -1.12 19.51 -8.66
N THR A 316 -0.74 18.94 -9.80
CA THR A 316 -0.89 17.52 -10.12
C THR A 316 0.44 16.91 -10.53
N LEU A 317 0.50 15.59 -10.69
CA LEU A 317 1.70 14.90 -11.19
C LEU A 317 2.15 15.38 -12.59
N ASP A 318 1.24 15.92 -13.38
CA ASP A 318 1.57 16.45 -14.72
C ASP A 318 2.36 17.78 -14.66
N HIS A 319 2.37 18.45 -13.50
CA HIS A 319 3.09 19.72 -13.29
C HIS A 319 4.51 19.51 -12.78
N ILE A 320 4.85 18.32 -12.31
CA ILE A 320 6.11 18.05 -11.62
C ILE A 320 6.85 16.85 -12.21
N SER A 321 8.16 16.93 -12.15
CA SER A 321 9.05 15.77 -12.28
C SER A 321 9.56 15.40 -10.89
N ILE A 322 9.31 14.18 -10.45
CA ILE A 322 9.72 13.70 -9.15
C ILE A 322 10.33 12.31 -9.26
N GLU A 323 11.50 12.14 -8.67
CA GLU A 323 12.12 10.81 -8.57
C GLU A 323 11.41 9.94 -7.52
N ALA A 324 11.41 8.64 -7.76
CA ALA A 324 10.95 7.69 -6.74
C ALA A 324 11.84 7.75 -5.50
N ALA A 325 11.22 7.65 -4.32
CA ALA A 325 11.95 7.57 -3.07
C ALA A 325 12.90 6.35 -3.06
N LYS A 326 14.09 6.53 -2.47
CA LYS A 326 15.16 5.53 -2.41
C LYS A 326 15.39 5.09 -0.98
N LEU A 327 15.75 3.82 -0.81
CA LEU A 327 16.18 3.26 0.46
C LEU A 327 17.71 3.29 0.55
N GLY A 328 18.25 3.63 1.70
CA GLY A 328 19.70 3.68 1.91
C GLY A 328 20.07 3.83 3.38
N MET A 329 21.37 3.70 3.67
CA MET A 329 21.93 3.83 5.03
C MET A 329 22.21 5.29 5.43
N VAL A 330 22.18 6.21 4.45
CA VAL A 330 22.41 7.64 4.69
C VAL A 330 21.06 8.33 4.88
N ALA A 331 20.99 9.18 5.90
CA ALA A 331 19.81 9.96 6.20
C ALA A 331 19.68 11.12 5.19
N GLU A 332 19.01 10.86 4.07
CA GLU A 332 18.62 11.86 3.08
C GLU A 332 17.21 12.38 3.35
N PRO A 333 16.94 13.69 3.15
CA PRO A 333 15.60 14.22 3.28
C PRO A 333 14.58 13.54 2.37
N HIS A 334 13.34 13.41 2.81
CA HIS A 334 12.22 12.96 1.99
C HIS A 334 11.39 14.18 1.56
N ALA A 335 11.76 14.80 0.43
CA ALA A 335 11.19 16.08 0.00
C ALA A 335 9.66 16.01 -0.17
N GLY A 336 9.12 14.97 -0.81
CA GLY A 336 7.68 14.82 -1.02
C GLY A 336 6.87 14.73 0.29
N LEU A 337 7.50 14.38 1.41
CA LEU A 337 6.86 14.38 2.74
C LEU A 337 7.24 15.60 3.60
N GLY A 338 8.18 16.44 3.16
CA GLY A 338 8.70 17.55 3.98
C GLY A 338 9.40 17.05 5.26
N CYS A 339 10.14 15.95 5.18
CA CYS A 339 10.80 15.36 6.32
C CYS A 339 12.32 15.35 6.12
N GLU A 340 13.06 15.90 7.10
CA GLU A 340 14.52 15.85 7.10
C GLU A 340 15.03 14.42 7.30
N PHE A 341 14.36 13.65 8.16
CA PHE A 341 14.63 12.24 8.42
C PHE A 341 13.36 11.44 8.26
N TYR A 342 13.46 10.28 7.64
CA TYR A 342 12.29 9.41 7.47
C TYR A 342 12.69 7.95 7.42
N MET A 343 12.12 7.13 8.31
CA MET A 343 12.26 5.67 8.33
C MET A 343 10.89 5.04 8.49
N GLN A 344 10.61 3.99 7.73
CA GLN A 344 9.34 3.28 7.83
C GLN A 344 9.35 2.35 9.06
N ALA A 345 8.38 2.50 9.96
CA ALA A 345 8.27 1.76 11.21
C ALA A 345 6.82 1.43 11.62
N THR A 346 5.82 1.85 10.82
CA THR A 346 4.41 1.84 11.25
C THR A 346 3.61 0.61 10.80
N SER A 347 4.20 -0.30 10.02
CA SER A 347 3.44 -1.44 9.47
C SER A 347 4.26 -2.73 9.42
N PRO A 348 4.73 -3.26 10.56
CA PRO A 348 5.61 -4.43 10.61
C PRO A 348 4.90 -5.75 10.25
N ILE A 349 3.56 -5.84 10.33
CA ILE A 349 2.81 -7.03 9.90
C ILE A 349 2.90 -7.23 8.39
N ARG A 350 2.98 -6.14 7.63
CA ARG A 350 2.85 -6.17 6.17
C ARG A 350 4.04 -5.60 5.40
N ARG A 351 5.09 -5.11 6.06
CA ARG A 351 6.33 -4.63 5.43
C ARG A 351 7.55 -5.11 6.20
N PHE A 352 8.42 -5.84 5.54
CA PHE A 352 9.66 -6.35 6.12
C PHE A 352 10.61 -5.23 6.56
N LEU A 353 10.64 -4.11 5.81
CA LEU A 353 11.42 -2.93 6.19
C LEU A 353 11.05 -2.41 7.58
N ASP A 354 9.76 -2.33 7.88
CA ASP A 354 9.27 -1.85 9.17
C ASP A 354 9.61 -2.83 10.30
N LEU A 355 9.55 -4.13 10.05
CA LEU A 355 10.00 -5.16 10.99
C LEU A 355 11.50 -5.03 11.29
N VAL A 356 12.35 -4.89 10.27
CA VAL A 356 13.79 -4.67 10.43
C VAL A 356 14.06 -3.39 11.23
N THR A 357 13.36 -2.29 10.88
CA THR A 357 13.45 -1.02 11.61
C THR A 357 13.05 -1.19 13.07
N GLN A 358 11.96 -1.90 13.36
CA GLN A 358 11.47 -2.12 14.72
C GLN A 358 12.44 -2.95 15.56
N ILE A 359 13.02 -4.02 15.01
CA ILE A 359 14.05 -4.85 15.69
C ILE A 359 15.25 -3.99 16.05
N GLN A 360 15.76 -3.19 15.11
CA GLN A 360 16.87 -2.27 15.34
C GLN A 360 16.49 -1.21 16.39
N PHE A 361 15.28 -0.65 16.32
CA PHE A 361 14.81 0.36 17.25
C PHE A 361 14.72 -0.17 18.68
N THR A 362 14.21 -1.39 18.86
CA THR A 362 14.13 -2.04 20.17
C THR A 362 15.53 -2.28 20.75
N ALA A 363 16.50 -2.66 19.92
CA ALA A 363 17.90 -2.79 20.35
C ALA A 363 18.49 -1.44 20.78
N MET A 364 18.28 -0.39 19.99
CA MET A 364 18.72 0.98 20.28
C MET A 364 18.15 1.49 21.61
N LEU A 365 16.83 1.34 21.83
CA LEU A 365 16.16 1.73 23.08
C LEU A 365 16.70 0.97 24.28
N GLY A 366 17.01 -0.33 24.09
CA GLY A 366 17.65 -1.19 25.09
C GLY A 366 19.13 -0.92 25.31
N LYS A 367 19.73 0.09 24.64
CA LYS A 367 21.16 0.41 24.64
C LYS A 367 22.04 -0.79 24.31
N LYS A 368 21.57 -1.62 23.39
CA LYS A 368 22.29 -2.76 22.84
C LYS A 368 23.01 -2.37 21.54
N GLU A 369 23.92 -3.21 21.11
CA GLU A 369 24.51 -3.08 19.78
C GLU A 369 23.48 -3.35 18.67
N SER A 370 23.81 -2.93 17.45
CA SER A 370 23.02 -3.23 16.26
C SER A 370 22.82 -4.74 16.10
N VAL A 371 21.57 -5.15 15.85
CA VAL A 371 21.22 -6.58 15.63
C VAL A 371 21.70 -7.03 14.26
N PHE A 372 21.70 -6.12 13.28
CA PHE A 372 22.07 -6.40 11.89
C PHE A 372 23.34 -5.66 11.52
N THR A 373 24.17 -6.29 10.68
CA THR A 373 25.34 -5.63 10.11
C THR A 373 24.92 -4.59 9.05
N GLU A 374 25.78 -3.62 8.78
CA GLU A 374 25.55 -2.63 7.72
C GLU A 374 25.39 -3.30 6.35
N ASP A 375 26.17 -4.36 6.07
CA ASP A 375 26.06 -5.14 4.83
C ASP A 375 24.68 -5.81 4.68
N GLN A 376 24.11 -6.35 5.77
CA GLN A 376 22.77 -6.92 5.77
C GLN A 376 21.71 -5.84 5.48
N LEU A 377 21.79 -4.71 6.18
CA LEU A 377 20.86 -3.59 6.00
C LEU A 377 20.91 -3.03 4.57
N MET A 378 22.10 -2.87 4.02
CA MET A 378 22.31 -2.39 2.65
C MET A 378 21.76 -3.40 1.62
N GLY A 379 22.04 -4.68 1.78
CA GLY A 379 21.50 -5.74 0.92
C GLY A 379 19.97 -5.79 0.94
N TRP A 380 19.35 -5.59 2.12
CA TRP A 380 17.89 -5.48 2.20
C TRP A 380 17.34 -4.22 1.56
N ALA A 381 18.00 -3.06 1.73
CA ALA A 381 17.56 -1.83 1.08
C ALA A 381 17.47 -2.00 -0.45
N GLU A 382 18.47 -2.63 -1.07
CA GLU A 382 18.47 -2.90 -2.51
C GLU A 382 17.41 -3.94 -2.92
N THR A 383 17.31 -5.05 -2.17
CA THR A 383 16.35 -6.12 -2.44
C THR A 383 14.91 -5.63 -2.31
N ILE A 384 14.59 -4.94 -1.21
CA ILE A 384 13.26 -4.39 -0.95
C ILE A 384 12.89 -3.40 -2.05
N GLN A 385 13.79 -2.49 -2.42
CA GLN A 385 13.50 -1.50 -3.45
C GLN A 385 13.24 -2.15 -4.83
N THR A 386 13.95 -3.20 -5.16
CA THR A 386 13.76 -3.94 -6.42
C THR A 386 12.44 -4.67 -6.42
N ARG A 387 12.16 -5.47 -5.39
CA ARG A 387 10.93 -6.26 -5.29
C ARG A 387 9.68 -5.40 -5.12
N GLN A 388 9.78 -4.26 -4.43
CA GLN A 388 8.65 -3.34 -4.30
C GLN A 388 8.22 -2.79 -5.67
N ARG A 389 9.17 -2.56 -6.59
CA ARG A 389 8.82 -2.16 -7.97
C ARG A 389 8.08 -3.27 -8.72
N GLU A 390 8.46 -4.53 -8.51
CA GLU A 390 7.78 -5.70 -9.09
C GLU A 390 6.36 -5.84 -8.54
N TYR A 391 6.18 -5.69 -7.23
CA TYR A 391 4.86 -5.74 -6.58
C TYR A 391 3.95 -4.59 -7.04
N ASN A 392 4.45 -3.37 -7.04
CA ASN A 392 3.69 -2.21 -7.52
C ASN A 392 3.30 -2.37 -9.01
N ARG A 393 4.15 -3.04 -9.81
CA ARG A 393 3.80 -3.38 -11.18
C ARG A 393 2.70 -4.43 -11.23
N ALA A 394 2.80 -5.49 -10.44
CA ALA A 394 1.79 -6.55 -10.38
C ALA A 394 0.44 -6.01 -9.90
N GLU A 395 0.41 -5.19 -8.87
CA GLU A 395 -0.83 -4.54 -8.40
C GLU A 395 -1.48 -3.68 -9.50
N ARG A 396 -0.68 -2.88 -10.21
CA ARG A 396 -1.19 -2.10 -11.35
C ARG A 396 -1.74 -2.99 -12.47
N GLU A 397 -1.07 -4.09 -12.80
CA GLU A 397 -1.55 -5.04 -13.81
C GLU A 397 -2.87 -5.70 -13.39
N VAL A 398 -3.02 -6.04 -12.10
CA VAL A 398 -4.27 -6.58 -11.55
C VAL A 398 -5.39 -5.54 -11.59
N ILE A 399 -5.13 -4.33 -11.13
CA ILE A 399 -6.10 -3.22 -11.19
C ILE A 399 -6.51 -2.96 -12.64
N HIS A 400 -5.55 -2.93 -13.56
CA HIS A 400 -5.80 -2.72 -14.98
C HIS A 400 -6.68 -3.83 -15.58
N TYR A 401 -6.46 -5.09 -15.19
CA TYR A 401 -7.32 -6.22 -15.60
C TYR A 401 -8.78 -6.01 -15.14
N TRP A 402 -9.00 -5.68 -13.87
CA TRP A 402 -10.34 -5.49 -13.33
C TRP A 402 -11.05 -4.28 -13.93
N LYS A 403 -10.34 -3.17 -14.15
CA LYS A 403 -10.87 -2.01 -14.89
C LYS A 403 -11.22 -2.38 -16.33
N SER A 404 -10.41 -3.22 -16.99
CA SER A 404 -10.70 -3.72 -18.34
C SER A 404 -11.96 -4.61 -18.38
N LEU A 405 -12.12 -5.48 -17.37
CA LEU A 405 -13.33 -6.31 -17.25
C LEU A 405 -14.57 -5.48 -16.96
N TYR A 406 -14.45 -4.44 -16.12
CA TYR A 406 -15.51 -3.47 -15.90
C TYR A 406 -15.92 -2.81 -17.23
N LEU A 407 -14.98 -2.31 -18.01
CA LEU A 407 -15.25 -1.72 -19.32
C LEU A 407 -15.91 -2.73 -20.29
N GLN A 408 -15.49 -4.01 -20.25
CA GLN A 408 -16.13 -5.05 -21.06
C GLN A 408 -17.62 -5.25 -20.70
N GLN A 409 -17.96 -5.13 -19.42
CA GLN A 409 -19.35 -5.24 -18.94
C GLN A 409 -20.19 -4.00 -19.27
N HIS A 410 -19.53 -2.88 -19.62
CA HIS A 410 -20.15 -1.58 -19.91
C HIS A 410 -19.92 -1.11 -21.35
N THR A 411 -19.83 -2.05 -22.30
CA THR A 411 -19.77 -1.73 -23.73
C THR A 411 -21.06 -1.01 -24.18
N GLY A 412 -20.93 -0.08 -25.11
CA GLY A 412 -22.03 0.76 -25.60
C GLY A 412 -22.20 2.08 -24.83
N LEU A 413 -21.45 2.29 -23.74
CA LEU A 413 -21.41 3.58 -23.04
C LEU A 413 -20.32 4.49 -23.60
N THR A 414 -20.48 5.79 -23.35
CA THR A 414 -19.47 6.81 -23.64
C THR A 414 -18.70 7.20 -22.39
N TYR A 415 -17.42 7.51 -22.58
CA TYR A 415 -16.51 7.89 -21.51
C TYR A 415 -15.77 9.16 -21.88
N GLN A 416 -15.56 10.04 -20.91
CA GLN A 416 -14.66 11.17 -21.07
C GLN A 416 -13.20 10.65 -21.07
N ALA A 417 -12.45 11.05 -22.08
CA ALA A 417 -11.06 10.65 -22.22
C ALA A 417 -10.17 11.84 -22.57
N ARG A 418 -8.91 11.72 -22.24
CA ARG A 418 -7.88 12.71 -22.49
C ARG A 418 -6.69 12.08 -23.22
N VAL A 419 -6.13 12.80 -24.20
CA VAL A 419 -4.87 12.40 -24.82
C VAL A 419 -3.73 12.69 -23.87
N ARG A 420 -3.00 11.63 -23.45
CA ARG A 420 -1.80 11.77 -22.57
C ARG A 420 -0.57 12.11 -23.38
N ARG A 421 -0.27 11.32 -24.37
CA ARG A 421 0.90 11.51 -25.26
C ARG A 421 0.81 10.66 -26.51
N GLN A 422 1.62 11.05 -27.51
CA GLN A 422 1.82 10.25 -28.71
C GLN A 422 2.91 9.21 -28.47
N LEU A 423 2.72 8.00 -28.93
CA LEU A 423 3.65 6.87 -28.80
C LEU A 423 4.21 6.49 -30.18
N PRO A 424 5.38 5.76 -30.22
CA PRO A 424 5.87 5.19 -31.46
C PRO A 424 4.85 4.27 -32.15
N GLN A 425 5.04 3.99 -33.45
CA GLN A 425 4.20 3.13 -34.27
C GLN A 425 2.76 3.61 -34.43
N GLN A 426 2.54 4.91 -34.51
CA GLN A 426 1.22 5.52 -34.70
C GLN A 426 0.20 5.10 -33.62
N ARG A 427 0.62 5.13 -32.40
CA ARG A 427 -0.22 4.86 -31.23
C ARG A 427 -0.36 6.09 -30.36
N THR A 428 -1.50 6.25 -29.77
CA THR A 428 -1.80 7.31 -28.81
C THR A 428 -2.14 6.72 -27.46
N GLU A 429 -1.54 7.25 -26.42
CA GLU A 429 -1.89 6.93 -25.04
C GLU A 429 -3.04 7.81 -24.62
N LEU A 430 -4.18 7.18 -24.31
CA LEU A 430 -5.40 7.79 -23.84
C LEU A 430 -5.66 7.42 -22.39
N GLU A 431 -6.31 8.31 -21.66
CA GLU A 431 -6.82 8.09 -20.32
C GLU A 431 -8.34 8.26 -20.29
N ILE A 432 -9.05 7.26 -19.82
CA ILE A 432 -10.46 7.42 -19.42
C ILE A 432 -10.43 8.07 -18.03
N SER A 433 -10.75 9.37 -17.97
CA SER A 433 -10.54 10.20 -16.79
C SER A 433 -11.36 9.76 -15.58
N GLU A 434 -12.57 9.27 -15.81
CA GLU A 434 -13.51 8.80 -14.78
C GLU A 434 -13.01 7.55 -14.04
N LEU A 435 -12.15 6.77 -14.68
CA LEU A 435 -11.63 5.50 -14.15
C LEU A 435 -10.13 5.55 -13.84
N ASP A 436 -9.45 6.67 -14.12
CA ASP A 436 -7.98 6.68 -14.13
C ASP A 436 -7.42 5.46 -14.87
N TYR A 437 -7.94 5.22 -16.10
CA TYR A 437 -7.62 4.06 -16.90
C TYR A 437 -6.84 4.47 -18.14
N VAL A 438 -5.56 4.14 -18.13
CA VAL A 438 -4.63 4.49 -19.21
C VAL A 438 -4.40 3.30 -20.12
N PHE A 439 -4.52 3.52 -21.43
CA PHE A 439 -4.30 2.50 -22.46
C PHE A 439 -3.76 3.12 -23.74
N ALA A 440 -3.18 2.30 -24.61
CA ALA A 440 -2.62 2.75 -25.88
C ALA A 440 -3.40 2.16 -27.07
N THR A 441 -3.84 3.01 -27.99
CA THR A 441 -4.60 2.62 -29.19
C THR A 441 -4.12 3.39 -30.43
N GLY A 442 -4.53 2.98 -31.64
CA GLY A 442 -4.34 3.73 -32.87
C GLY A 442 -5.58 4.56 -33.23
N GLY A 443 -5.45 5.41 -34.24
CA GLY A 443 -6.57 6.21 -34.79
C GLY A 443 -6.69 7.62 -34.23
N PHE A 444 -5.83 8.02 -33.30
CA PHE A 444 -5.82 9.32 -32.63
C PHE A 444 -4.49 10.10 -32.79
N GLU A 445 -3.67 9.73 -33.76
CA GLU A 445 -2.28 10.20 -33.90
C GLU A 445 -2.16 11.70 -34.20
N LYS A 446 -3.25 12.31 -34.66
CA LYS A 446 -3.27 13.75 -35.03
C LYS A 446 -3.68 14.66 -33.89
N LEU A 447 -4.05 14.08 -32.74
CA LEU A 447 -4.52 14.85 -31.59
C LEU A 447 -3.33 15.26 -30.73
N GLU A 448 -3.37 16.49 -30.26
CA GLU A 448 -2.37 17.02 -29.34
C GLU A 448 -2.58 16.47 -27.92
N PRO A 449 -1.52 16.34 -27.11
CA PRO A 449 -1.65 16.07 -25.69
C PRO A 449 -2.64 17.04 -25.01
N GLU A 450 -3.33 16.57 -23.99
CA GLU A 450 -4.39 17.28 -23.25
C GLU A 450 -5.71 17.50 -24.03
N THR A 451 -5.82 17.00 -25.26
CA THR A 451 -7.10 17.04 -25.98
C THR A 451 -8.13 16.16 -25.29
N GLU A 452 -9.26 16.73 -24.91
CA GLU A 452 -10.39 16.01 -24.35
C GLU A 452 -11.28 15.43 -25.45
N LEU A 453 -11.78 14.23 -25.23
CA LEU A 453 -12.58 13.45 -26.18
C LEU A 453 -13.75 12.80 -25.46
N LEU A 454 -14.87 12.61 -26.19
CA LEU A 454 -15.89 11.66 -25.77
C LEU A 454 -15.73 10.38 -26.63
N LEU A 455 -15.53 9.24 -25.97
CA LEU A 455 -15.26 7.96 -26.61
C LEU A 455 -16.40 6.98 -26.38
N LEU A 456 -17.02 6.50 -27.44
CA LEU A 456 -17.92 5.35 -27.39
C LEU A 456 -17.08 4.06 -27.34
N LEU A 457 -17.31 3.25 -26.34
CA LEU A 457 -16.68 1.94 -26.17
C LEU A 457 -17.50 0.89 -26.93
N GLU A 458 -16.99 0.45 -28.08
CA GLU A 458 -17.70 -0.52 -28.95
C GLU A 458 -17.43 -1.97 -28.54
N GLU A 459 -16.18 -2.30 -28.18
CA GLU A 459 -15.78 -3.68 -27.84
C GLU A 459 -14.55 -3.69 -26.93
N VAL A 460 -14.49 -4.64 -26.00
CA VAL A 460 -13.31 -4.93 -25.18
C VAL A 460 -12.99 -6.42 -25.25
N GLN A 461 -11.80 -6.74 -25.70
CA GLN A 461 -11.21 -8.07 -25.63
C GLN A 461 -10.15 -8.07 -24.54
N LEU A 462 -10.21 -9.03 -23.61
CA LEU A 462 -9.28 -9.07 -22.47
C LEU A 462 -7.95 -9.78 -22.79
N GLU A 463 -7.94 -10.79 -23.63
CA GLU A 463 -6.74 -11.55 -23.96
C GLU A 463 -6.59 -11.78 -25.50
N PRO A 464 -5.61 -11.11 -26.16
CA PRO A 464 -4.86 -9.94 -25.68
C PRO A 464 -5.76 -8.73 -25.50
N LEU A 465 -5.41 -7.87 -24.55
CA LEU A 465 -6.22 -6.66 -24.31
C LEU A 465 -6.28 -5.79 -25.57
N ARG A 466 -7.51 -5.56 -26.03
CA ARG A 466 -7.83 -4.66 -27.15
C ARG A 466 -9.12 -3.93 -26.85
N LEU A 467 -9.10 -2.62 -27.07
CA LEU A 467 -10.29 -1.78 -27.00
C LEU A 467 -10.59 -1.26 -28.40
N LYS A 468 -11.85 -1.40 -28.81
CA LYS A 468 -12.37 -0.76 -30.01
C LYS A 468 -13.22 0.43 -29.60
N LEU A 469 -12.77 1.61 -30.01
CA LEU A 469 -13.29 2.89 -29.58
C LEU A 469 -13.62 3.76 -30.80
N ARG A 470 -14.62 4.62 -30.63
CA ARG A 470 -14.98 5.61 -31.62
C ARG A 470 -15.14 6.98 -30.95
N ALA A 471 -14.46 8.00 -31.47
CA ALA A 471 -14.69 9.37 -31.04
C ALA A 471 -16.10 9.81 -31.43
N CYS A 472 -16.78 10.48 -30.50
CA CYS A 472 -18.11 11.02 -30.67
C CYS A 472 -18.10 12.53 -30.59
N GLU A 473 -18.99 13.20 -31.36
CA GLU A 473 -19.29 14.62 -31.16
C GLU A 473 -20.26 14.77 -29.98
N ALA A 474 -20.06 15.80 -29.16
CA ALA A 474 -20.84 16.03 -27.93
C ALA A 474 -22.37 16.06 -28.09
N ASP A 475 -22.85 16.29 -29.31
CA ASP A 475 -24.31 16.42 -29.61
C ASP A 475 -25.02 15.11 -30.03
N GLN A 476 -24.36 13.97 -30.01
CA GLN A 476 -24.93 12.73 -30.57
C GLN A 476 -25.84 11.93 -29.61
N GLY A 477 -26.06 12.39 -28.38
CA GLY A 477 -27.08 11.81 -27.47
C GLY A 477 -26.82 10.35 -27.06
N PHE A 478 -25.57 9.91 -27.00
CA PHE A 478 -25.21 8.58 -26.48
C PHE A 478 -25.33 8.53 -24.96
N PRO A 479 -25.64 7.37 -24.37
CA PRO A 479 -25.69 7.22 -22.93
C PRO A 479 -24.29 7.46 -22.33
N GLU A 480 -24.19 8.46 -21.45
CA GLU A 480 -23.00 8.74 -20.68
C GLU A 480 -22.85 7.75 -19.53
N HIS A 481 -21.60 7.48 -19.15
CA HIS A 481 -21.32 6.72 -17.95
C HIS A 481 -21.72 7.54 -16.71
N SER A 482 -22.55 6.96 -15.85
CA SER A 482 -22.89 7.52 -14.53
C SER A 482 -22.53 6.51 -13.44
N TRP A 483 -22.00 6.98 -12.32
CA TRP A 483 -21.74 6.12 -11.18
C TRP A 483 -23.02 5.49 -10.66
N GLU A 484 -23.06 4.16 -10.53
CA GLU A 484 -24.17 3.52 -9.82
C GLU A 484 -24.06 3.93 -8.34
N ASN A 485 -24.97 4.79 -7.87
CA ASN A 485 -25.12 5.07 -6.45
C ASN A 485 -25.60 3.79 -5.76
N THR A 486 -24.69 3.01 -5.24
CA THR A 486 -24.97 1.92 -4.30
C THR A 486 -25.09 2.54 -2.91
N ASN A 487 -26.35 2.88 -2.51
CA ASN A 487 -26.70 3.12 -1.10
C ASN A 487 -26.49 1.85 -0.26
#